data_4298b7a4ef1802fdfbc05543baf9d0fc
#
_entry.id   4298b7a4ef1802fdfbc05543baf9d0fc
#
_cell.length_a   1.000
_cell.length_b   1.000
_cell.length_c   1.000
_cell.angle_alpha   90.00
_cell.angle_beta   90.00
_cell.angle_gamma   90.00
#
_symmetry.space_group_name_H-M   'P 1'
#
loop_
_entity.id
_entity.type
_entity.pdbx_description
1 polymer ?
#
loop_
_entity_poly.entity_id
_entity_poly.type
_entity_poly.pdbx_seq_one_letter_code
_entity_poly.pdbx_strand_id
1 'polypeptide(L)'
;MFCRTVTMAAAAALATPSAAFAWGQTGHRVIGEIAQENISGKTLAEIELILGEEDLAEASTWADEERSNPDNFWQREAGPYHYVTVPEGQTYAEVGAPEEGDALSALARFTQIVRNPNASRQDKALALKFIVHIVGDVHQPLHAGNGDDRGGNDVKVRWFGDETNLHAVWDSRLIDSRSLFYTEYARWLIREIEPSDAIAWWTADPQVWVAESTQIRDTIYPTADQSNPNLGYAYQYEHLGTAEMRLKQGGIRLAAYLDQVFASN
;
A
#
# COMPACT_ATOMS: atom_id res chain seq x y z
N MET A 1 -36.51 39.42 -39.55
CA MET A 1 -35.09 39.10 -39.35
C MET A 1 -34.94 38.72 -37.88
N PHE A 2 -35.08 37.40 -37.55
CA PHE A 2 -35.03 36.91 -36.17
C PHE A 2 -33.64 36.34 -35.91
N CYS A 3 -32.88 36.99 -35.02
CA CYS A 3 -31.59 36.53 -34.58
C CYS A 3 -31.79 35.44 -33.49
N ARG A 4 -31.43 34.19 -33.79
CA ARG A 4 -31.41 33.09 -32.82
C ARG A 4 -30.05 33.10 -32.14
N THR A 5 -30.02 33.45 -30.87
CA THR A 5 -28.85 33.30 -30.00
C THR A 5 -28.72 31.82 -29.63
N VAL A 6 -27.66 31.18 -30.08
CA VAL A 6 -27.29 29.82 -29.66
C VAL A 6 -26.45 29.93 -28.38
N THR A 7 -27.04 29.54 -27.27
CA THR A 7 -26.32 29.44 -26.00
C THR A 7 -25.56 28.11 -25.97
N MET A 8 -24.23 28.14 -26.10
CA MET A 8 -23.38 26.99 -25.86
C MET A 8 -23.31 26.76 -24.35
N ALA A 9 -23.90 25.67 -23.89
CA ALA A 9 -23.68 25.16 -22.54
C ALA A 9 -22.29 24.48 -22.49
N ALA A 10 -21.36 25.08 -21.77
CA ALA A 10 -20.09 24.45 -21.46
C ALA A 10 -20.35 23.34 -20.42
N ALA A 11 -20.25 22.09 -20.83
CA ALA A 11 -20.22 20.97 -19.90
C ALA A 11 -18.87 21.00 -19.17
N ALA A 12 -18.87 21.38 -17.89
CA ALA A 12 -17.74 21.18 -17.01
C ALA A 12 -17.59 19.68 -16.79
N ALA A 13 -16.57 19.07 -17.36
CA ALA A 13 -16.17 17.73 -17.02
C ALA A 13 -15.70 17.75 -15.56
N LEU A 14 -16.50 17.18 -14.66
CA LEU A 14 -16.07 16.84 -13.31
C LEU A 14 -14.98 15.80 -13.45
N ALA A 15 -13.72 16.22 -13.30
CA ALA A 15 -12.61 15.30 -13.11
C ALA A 15 -12.88 14.59 -11.78
N THR A 16 -13.35 13.34 -11.85
CA THR A 16 -13.35 12.45 -10.70
C THR A 16 -11.90 12.30 -10.26
N PRO A 17 -11.56 12.53 -8.96
CA PRO A 17 -10.24 12.25 -8.48
C PRO A 17 -9.96 10.78 -8.76
N SER A 18 -8.90 10.50 -9.52
CA SER A 18 -8.38 9.13 -9.67
C SER A 18 -8.01 8.69 -8.29
N ALA A 19 -8.71 7.70 -7.74
CA ALA A 19 -8.38 7.14 -6.44
C ALA A 19 -6.96 6.59 -6.54
N ALA A 20 -6.06 7.10 -5.70
CA ALA A 20 -4.76 6.49 -5.51
C ALA A 20 -5.02 5.12 -4.88
N PHE A 21 -4.60 4.07 -5.56
CA PHE A 21 -4.54 2.74 -4.99
C PHE A 21 -3.16 2.61 -4.33
N ALA A 22 -3.10 1.93 -3.22
CA ALA A 22 -1.91 1.35 -2.61
C ALA A 22 -1.17 0.45 -3.62
N TRP A 23 -0.21 -0.37 -3.21
CA TRP A 23 0.19 -1.43 -4.13
C TRP A 23 -1.06 -1.94 -4.86
N GLY A 24 -1.07 -1.96 -6.18
CA GLY A 24 -2.18 -2.54 -6.92
C GLY A 24 -2.47 -3.96 -6.43
N GLN A 25 -3.61 -4.52 -6.79
CA GLN A 25 -4.06 -5.83 -6.29
C GLN A 25 -2.98 -6.93 -6.39
N THR A 26 -2.14 -6.91 -7.44
CA THR A 26 -1.04 -7.86 -7.60
C THR A 26 -0.03 -7.74 -6.47
N GLY A 27 0.43 -6.53 -6.14
CA GLY A 27 1.42 -6.30 -5.11
C GLY A 27 0.92 -6.66 -3.71
N HIS A 28 -0.31 -6.26 -3.36
CA HIS A 28 -0.93 -6.65 -2.08
C HIS A 28 -1.04 -8.16 -1.92
N ARG A 29 -1.55 -8.86 -2.95
CA ARG A 29 -1.68 -10.32 -2.90
C ARG A 29 -0.33 -11.02 -2.81
N VAL A 30 0.70 -10.51 -3.47
CA VAL A 30 2.07 -11.03 -3.35
C VAL A 30 2.59 -10.90 -1.91
N ILE A 31 2.37 -9.75 -1.27
CA ILE A 31 2.74 -9.53 0.14
C ILE A 31 1.97 -10.49 1.06
N GLY A 32 0.67 -10.64 0.86
CA GLY A 32 -0.17 -11.57 1.61
C GLY A 32 0.31 -13.02 1.49
N GLU A 33 0.60 -13.48 0.27
CA GLU A 33 1.11 -14.84 0.00
C GLU A 33 2.48 -15.08 0.67
N ILE A 34 3.43 -14.13 0.56
CA ILE A 34 4.72 -14.24 1.23
C ILE A 34 4.53 -14.31 2.75
N ALA A 35 3.63 -13.51 3.32
CA ALA A 35 3.35 -13.55 4.75
C ALA A 35 2.73 -14.88 5.18
N GLN A 36 1.77 -15.40 4.42
CA GLN A 36 1.11 -16.69 4.67
C GLN A 36 2.11 -17.84 4.79
N GLU A 37 3.14 -17.85 3.96
CA GLU A 37 4.21 -18.86 3.96
C GLU A 37 5.20 -18.71 5.13
N ASN A 38 5.21 -17.57 5.84
CA ASN A 38 6.20 -17.24 6.86
C ASN A 38 5.64 -17.06 8.27
N ILE A 39 4.32 -16.99 8.47
CA ILE A 39 3.70 -16.92 9.81
C ILE A 39 3.83 -18.26 10.56
N SER A 40 3.81 -18.19 11.90
CA SER A 40 3.80 -19.39 12.73
C SER A 40 2.48 -20.16 12.60
N GLY A 41 2.52 -21.48 12.80
CA GLY A 41 1.30 -22.29 12.78
C GLY A 41 0.25 -21.86 13.84
N LYS A 42 0.69 -21.28 14.97
CA LYS A 42 -0.23 -20.68 15.94
C LYS A 42 -0.94 -19.46 15.35
N THR A 43 -0.20 -18.56 14.75
CA THR A 43 -0.74 -17.36 14.12
C THR A 43 -1.70 -17.70 12.99
N LEU A 44 -1.36 -18.68 12.16
CA LEU A 44 -2.24 -19.18 11.10
C LEU A 44 -3.58 -19.65 11.68
N ALA A 45 -3.57 -20.48 12.73
CA ALA A 45 -4.80 -20.97 13.34
C ALA A 45 -5.66 -19.84 13.95
N GLU A 46 -5.04 -18.83 14.57
CA GLU A 46 -5.76 -17.66 15.10
C GLU A 46 -6.38 -16.81 13.97
N ILE A 47 -5.71 -16.66 12.83
CA ILE A 47 -6.24 -15.98 11.65
C ILE A 47 -7.44 -16.75 11.08
N GLU A 48 -7.35 -18.07 10.92
CA GLU A 48 -8.44 -18.91 10.44
C GLU A 48 -9.68 -18.84 11.36
N LEU A 49 -9.51 -18.73 12.68
CA LEU A 49 -10.62 -18.51 13.61
C LEU A 49 -11.33 -17.17 13.37
N ILE A 50 -10.62 -16.16 12.89
CA ILE A 50 -11.13 -14.81 12.62
C ILE A 50 -11.72 -14.72 11.21
N LEU A 51 -10.94 -15.05 10.18
CA LEU A 51 -11.27 -14.87 8.76
C LEU A 51 -12.05 -16.06 8.17
N GLY A 52 -11.89 -17.26 8.72
CA GLY A 52 -12.46 -18.50 8.15
C GLY A 52 -11.55 -19.05 7.05
N GLU A 53 -12.10 -19.25 5.86
CA GLU A 53 -11.37 -19.78 4.70
C GLU A 53 -10.62 -18.71 3.89
N GLU A 54 -10.82 -17.42 4.22
CA GLU A 54 -10.17 -16.30 3.54
C GLU A 54 -8.68 -16.23 3.93
N ASP A 55 -7.80 -16.25 2.94
CA ASP A 55 -6.36 -16.19 3.15
C ASP A 55 -5.82 -14.74 3.23
N LEU A 56 -4.52 -14.58 3.53
CA LEU A 56 -3.91 -13.25 3.63
C LEU A 56 -3.81 -12.53 2.28
N ALA A 57 -3.74 -13.26 1.17
CA ALA A 57 -3.73 -12.65 -0.16
C ALA A 57 -5.10 -12.05 -0.52
N GLU A 58 -6.20 -12.76 -0.19
CA GLU A 58 -7.56 -12.23 -0.34
C GLU A 58 -7.80 -11.04 0.60
N ALA A 59 -7.46 -11.19 1.89
CA ALA A 59 -7.63 -10.14 2.89
C ALA A 59 -6.87 -8.85 2.54
N SER A 60 -5.73 -8.96 1.83
CA SER A 60 -4.86 -7.83 1.52
C SER A 60 -5.46 -6.78 0.58
N THR A 61 -6.42 -7.15 -0.27
CA THR A 61 -7.04 -6.23 -1.24
C THR A 61 -8.37 -5.65 -0.76
N TRP A 62 -8.93 -6.22 0.29
CA TRP A 62 -10.29 -5.91 0.74
C TRP A 62 -10.51 -4.42 1.08
N ALA A 63 -9.55 -3.74 1.72
CA ALA A 63 -9.71 -2.33 2.08
C ALA A 63 -9.82 -1.41 0.85
N ASP A 64 -9.12 -1.72 -0.23
CA ASP A 64 -9.24 -1.00 -1.51
C ASP A 64 -10.55 -1.31 -2.24
N GLU A 65 -11.05 -2.53 -2.16
CA GLU A 65 -12.34 -2.91 -2.75
C GLU A 65 -13.49 -2.16 -2.07
N GLU A 66 -13.43 -1.99 -0.75
CA GLU A 66 -14.42 -1.25 0.04
C GLU A 66 -14.40 0.29 -0.18
N ARG A 67 -13.43 0.85 -0.88
CA ARG A 67 -13.42 2.28 -1.24
C ARG A 67 -14.65 2.71 -2.04
N SER A 68 -15.29 1.79 -2.75
CA SER A 68 -16.55 2.03 -3.45
C SER A 68 -17.78 1.92 -2.56
N ASN A 69 -17.65 1.43 -1.33
CA ASN A 69 -18.73 1.30 -0.36
C ASN A 69 -19.25 2.69 0.03
N PRO A 70 -20.56 2.97 -0.07
CA PRO A 70 -21.12 4.29 0.19
C PRO A 70 -21.19 4.68 1.67
N ASP A 71 -20.86 3.78 2.60
CA ASP A 71 -20.92 4.04 4.02
C ASP A 71 -19.93 5.14 4.43
N ASN A 72 -20.33 5.95 5.41
CA ASN A 72 -19.58 7.11 5.85
C ASN A 72 -18.15 6.79 6.32
N PHE A 73 -17.96 5.63 6.93
CA PHE A 73 -16.64 5.15 7.33
C PHE A 73 -15.67 5.09 6.13
N TRP A 74 -16.09 4.44 5.04
CA TRP A 74 -15.27 4.30 3.84
C TRP A 74 -15.05 5.60 3.09
N GLN A 75 -16.10 6.46 3.06
CA GLN A 75 -16.07 7.69 2.28
C GLN A 75 -15.35 8.85 2.98
N ARG A 76 -15.19 8.81 4.31
CA ARG A 76 -14.66 9.95 5.08
C ARG A 76 -13.57 9.62 6.08
N GLU A 77 -13.53 8.38 6.61
CA GLU A 77 -12.62 8.04 7.70
C GLU A 77 -11.46 7.16 7.25
N ALA A 78 -11.72 6.12 6.43
CA ALA A 78 -10.72 5.13 6.08
C ALA A 78 -9.63 5.62 5.10
N GLY A 79 -9.89 6.70 4.35
CA GLY A 79 -8.95 7.20 3.35
C GLY A 79 -7.53 7.47 3.87
N PRO A 80 -7.34 8.18 4.99
CA PRO A 80 -6.01 8.43 5.59
C PRO A 80 -5.26 7.18 6.05
N TYR A 81 -5.94 6.04 6.28
CA TYR A 81 -5.33 4.82 6.82
C TYR A 81 -4.38 4.11 5.85
N HIS A 82 -4.30 4.57 4.59
CA HIS A 82 -3.48 3.98 3.54
C HIS A 82 -2.07 4.58 3.42
N TYR A 83 -1.78 5.71 4.08
CA TYR A 83 -0.50 6.41 3.91
C TYR A 83 -0.06 7.14 5.17
N VAL A 84 1.20 7.54 5.18
CA VAL A 84 1.75 8.51 6.13
C VAL A 84 2.33 9.68 5.38
N THR A 85 2.45 10.84 6.03
CA THR A 85 3.11 12.02 5.47
C THR A 85 4.35 12.34 6.30
N VAL A 86 5.51 12.24 5.67
CA VAL A 86 6.82 12.54 6.29
C VAL A 86 7.55 13.50 5.35
N PRO A 87 7.57 14.81 5.67
CA PRO A 87 8.29 15.80 4.88
C PRO A 87 9.78 15.47 4.72
N GLU A 88 10.39 15.97 3.65
CA GLU A 88 11.82 15.77 3.39
C GLU A 88 12.67 16.20 4.58
N GLY A 89 13.66 15.40 4.94
CA GLY A 89 14.57 15.67 6.06
C GLY A 89 14.00 15.47 7.46
N GLN A 90 12.74 14.99 7.58
CA GLN A 90 12.10 14.67 8.86
C GLN A 90 11.91 13.16 9.03
N THR A 91 11.63 12.75 10.26
CA THR A 91 11.25 11.37 10.61
C THR A 91 9.79 11.32 11.04
N TYR A 92 9.15 10.15 10.91
CA TYR A 92 7.80 9.99 11.42
C TYR A 92 7.67 10.26 12.93
N ALA A 93 8.71 9.95 13.70
CA ALA A 93 8.73 10.23 15.14
C ALA A 93 8.68 11.74 15.47
N GLU A 94 9.20 12.59 14.59
CA GLU A 94 9.15 14.05 14.73
C GLU A 94 7.82 14.64 14.27
N VAL A 95 7.23 14.07 13.20
CA VAL A 95 5.97 14.58 12.61
C VAL A 95 4.75 14.06 13.36
N GLY A 96 4.70 12.77 13.67
CA GLY A 96 3.56 12.09 14.27
C GLY A 96 2.36 11.94 13.32
N ALA A 97 1.30 11.35 13.84
CA ALA A 97 0.04 11.21 13.11
C ALA A 97 -0.75 12.55 13.14
N PRO A 98 -1.42 12.94 12.04
CA PRO A 98 -2.36 14.05 12.03
C PRO A 98 -3.63 13.73 12.84
N GLU A 99 -4.47 14.74 13.07
CA GLU A 99 -5.70 14.59 13.88
C GLU A 99 -6.68 13.57 13.29
N GLU A 100 -6.78 13.51 11.98
CA GLU A 100 -7.61 12.53 11.24
C GLU A 100 -7.04 11.11 11.26
N GLY A 101 -5.82 10.93 11.74
CA GLY A 101 -5.09 9.67 11.73
C GLY A 101 -4.34 9.42 10.40
N ASP A 102 -3.60 8.32 10.38
CA ASP A 102 -2.80 7.85 9.24
C ASP A 102 -2.63 6.33 9.31
N ALA A 103 -1.83 5.75 8.42
CA ALA A 103 -1.57 4.32 8.37
C ALA A 103 -1.02 3.75 9.69
N LEU A 104 -0.09 4.43 10.37
CA LEU A 104 0.52 3.93 11.60
C LEU A 104 -0.42 4.00 12.80
N SER A 105 -1.16 5.09 12.93
CA SER A 105 -2.16 5.25 13.99
C SER A 105 -3.32 4.26 13.81
N ALA A 106 -3.76 4.02 12.56
CA ALA A 106 -4.75 3.02 12.22
C ALA A 106 -4.25 1.59 12.53
N LEU A 107 -3.00 1.27 12.15
CA LEU A 107 -2.36 -0.02 12.45
C LEU A 107 -2.35 -0.30 13.96
N ALA A 108 -1.97 0.68 14.78
CA ALA A 108 -1.99 0.56 16.23
C ALA A 108 -3.40 0.33 16.77
N ARG A 109 -4.40 1.08 16.28
CA ARG A 109 -5.82 0.94 16.66
C ARG A 109 -6.36 -0.45 16.31
N PHE A 110 -6.16 -0.90 15.09
CA PHE A 110 -6.65 -2.20 14.62
C PHE A 110 -5.97 -3.36 15.38
N THR A 111 -4.69 -3.24 15.70
CA THR A 111 -3.99 -4.20 16.55
C THR A 111 -4.65 -4.35 17.92
N GLN A 112 -5.06 -3.23 18.55
CA GLN A 112 -5.79 -3.27 19.82
C GLN A 112 -7.14 -4.00 19.69
N ILE A 113 -7.85 -3.82 18.57
CA ILE A 113 -9.12 -4.50 18.32
C ILE A 113 -8.91 -6.02 18.19
N VAL A 114 -7.92 -6.46 17.42
CA VAL A 114 -7.60 -7.90 17.27
C VAL A 114 -7.25 -8.52 18.61
N ARG A 115 -6.46 -7.85 19.44
CA ARG A 115 -6.04 -8.31 20.78
C ARG A 115 -7.12 -8.24 21.84
N ASN A 116 -8.20 -7.50 21.60
CA ASN A 116 -9.28 -7.35 22.60
C ASN A 116 -10.10 -8.65 22.70
N PRO A 117 -10.09 -9.37 23.85
CA PRO A 117 -10.87 -10.59 24.01
C PRO A 117 -12.39 -10.36 23.93
N ASN A 118 -12.85 -9.12 24.15
CA ASN A 118 -14.28 -8.77 24.12
C ASN A 118 -14.73 -8.24 22.75
N ALA A 119 -13.83 -8.04 21.78
CA ALA A 119 -14.22 -7.62 20.44
C ALA A 119 -14.95 -8.75 19.71
N SER A 120 -15.97 -8.40 18.93
CA SER A 120 -16.67 -9.38 18.10
C SER A 120 -15.75 -9.97 17.03
N ARG A 121 -16.07 -11.18 16.54
CA ARG A 121 -15.34 -11.77 15.42
C ARG A 121 -15.37 -10.85 14.19
N GLN A 122 -16.49 -10.18 13.94
CA GLN A 122 -16.64 -9.26 12.81
C GLN A 122 -15.71 -8.05 12.94
N ASP A 123 -15.60 -7.43 14.14
CA ASP A 123 -14.68 -6.32 14.38
C ASP A 123 -13.23 -6.76 14.23
N LYS A 124 -12.89 -7.95 14.73
CA LYS A 124 -11.56 -8.54 14.57
C LYS A 124 -11.21 -8.82 13.10
N ALA A 125 -12.18 -9.33 12.32
CA ALA A 125 -11.97 -9.60 10.90
C ALA A 125 -11.71 -8.31 10.14
N LEU A 126 -12.52 -7.27 10.34
CA LEU A 126 -12.29 -5.95 9.75
C LEU A 126 -10.91 -5.41 10.14
N ALA A 127 -10.57 -5.45 11.43
CA ALA A 127 -9.30 -4.95 11.93
C ALA A 127 -8.10 -5.73 11.37
N LEU A 128 -8.20 -7.06 11.25
CA LEU A 128 -7.14 -7.90 10.70
C LEU A 128 -6.92 -7.62 9.20
N LYS A 129 -7.98 -7.46 8.41
CA LYS A 129 -7.88 -7.08 7.01
C LYS A 129 -7.18 -5.73 6.83
N PHE A 130 -7.51 -4.73 7.66
CA PHE A 130 -6.77 -3.46 7.66
C PHE A 130 -5.30 -3.63 8.03
N ILE A 131 -4.97 -4.46 9.03
CA ILE A 131 -3.57 -4.73 9.39
C ILE A 131 -2.81 -5.29 8.18
N VAL A 132 -3.37 -6.31 7.52
CA VAL A 132 -2.74 -6.95 6.36
C VAL A 132 -2.52 -5.94 5.23
N HIS A 133 -3.52 -5.12 4.94
CA HIS A 133 -3.46 -4.10 3.91
C HIS A 133 -2.45 -2.99 4.23
N ILE A 134 -2.54 -2.36 5.41
CA ILE A 134 -1.70 -1.23 5.84
C ILE A 134 -0.21 -1.62 5.85
N VAL A 135 0.12 -2.83 6.30
CA VAL A 135 1.52 -3.28 6.26
C VAL A 135 2.02 -3.34 4.82
N GLY A 136 1.19 -3.76 3.87
CA GLY A 136 1.50 -3.66 2.45
C GLY A 136 1.76 -2.22 2.01
N ASP A 137 0.83 -1.33 2.34
CA ASP A 137 0.86 0.09 1.95
C ASP A 137 2.14 0.81 2.38
N VAL A 138 2.52 0.69 3.64
CA VAL A 138 3.71 1.39 4.17
C VAL A 138 5.03 0.87 3.60
N HIS A 139 5.01 -0.24 2.84
CA HIS A 139 6.16 -0.73 2.08
C HIS A 139 6.20 -0.19 0.64
N GLN A 140 5.14 0.46 0.15
CA GLN A 140 5.19 1.23 -1.09
C GLN A 140 5.80 2.61 -0.80
N PRO A 141 6.93 2.98 -1.42
CA PRO A 141 7.67 4.18 -1.04
C PRO A 141 6.85 5.49 -1.10
N LEU A 142 5.94 5.61 -2.06
CA LEU A 142 5.12 6.81 -2.22
C LEU A 142 3.95 6.90 -1.23
N HIS A 143 3.65 5.81 -0.50
CA HIS A 143 2.73 5.84 0.65
C HIS A 143 3.35 6.44 1.91
N ALA A 144 4.67 6.68 1.92
CA ALA A 144 5.33 7.58 2.85
C ALA A 144 5.56 8.94 2.17
N GLY A 145 4.47 9.64 1.82
CA GLY A 145 4.47 10.86 1.01
C GLY A 145 5.26 12.01 1.65
N ASN A 146 5.76 12.94 0.81
CA ASN A 146 6.52 14.13 1.24
C ASN A 146 5.62 15.28 1.73
N GLY A 147 4.31 15.21 1.43
CA GLY A 147 3.33 16.26 1.75
C GLY A 147 3.08 17.26 0.61
N ASP A 148 3.92 17.28 -0.44
CA ASP A 148 3.85 18.30 -1.48
C ASP A 148 3.06 17.86 -2.73
N ASP A 149 3.05 16.56 -3.03
CA ASP A 149 2.56 16.04 -4.31
C ASP A 149 1.59 14.84 -4.15
N ARG A 150 1.04 14.67 -2.96
CA ARG A 150 0.12 13.57 -2.63
C ARG A 150 0.73 12.20 -2.91
N GLY A 151 1.99 12.00 -2.49
CA GLY A 151 2.72 10.77 -2.72
C GLY A 151 2.93 10.48 -4.21
N GLY A 152 3.30 11.47 -5.01
CA GLY A 152 3.55 11.34 -6.45
C GLY A 152 2.31 11.32 -7.34
N ASN A 153 1.09 11.47 -6.81
CA ASN A 153 -0.13 11.56 -7.63
C ASN A 153 -0.16 12.81 -8.51
N ASP A 154 0.45 13.89 -8.06
CA ASP A 154 0.53 15.14 -8.81
C ASP A 154 1.73 15.16 -9.78
N VAL A 155 2.64 14.19 -9.70
CA VAL A 155 3.78 14.02 -10.61
C VAL A 155 3.33 13.32 -11.89
N LYS A 156 3.02 14.12 -12.92
CA LYS A 156 2.58 13.59 -14.22
C LYS A 156 3.74 12.98 -14.97
N VAL A 157 3.54 11.75 -15.46
CA VAL A 157 4.50 10.98 -16.24
C VAL A 157 3.77 10.21 -17.34
N ARG A 158 4.53 9.66 -18.28
CA ARG A 158 4.04 8.65 -19.22
C ARG A 158 4.73 7.32 -18.93
N TRP A 159 4.00 6.24 -18.99
CA TRP A 159 4.53 4.88 -18.87
C TRP A 159 4.44 4.19 -20.23
N PHE A 160 5.58 3.97 -20.87
CA PHE A 160 5.65 3.47 -22.25
C PHE A 160 4.77 4.26 -23.23
N GLY A 161 4.64 5.57 -23.04
CA GLY A 161 3.85 6.48 -23.86
C GLY A 161 2.44 6.79 -23.32
N ASP A 162 1.88 5.97 -22.44
CA ASP A 162 0.56 6.16 -21.84
C ASP A 162 0.60 7.18 -20.69
N GLU A 163 -0.27 8.18 -20.71
CA GLU A 163 -0.41 9.20 -19.67
C GLU A 163 -0.80 8.57 -18.33
N THR A 164 -0.09 8.96 -17.25
CA THR A 164 -0.32 8.48 -15.89
C THR A 164 0.31 9.43 -14.87
N ASN A 165 0.51 8.98 -13.63
CA ASN A 165 1.29 9.66 -12.61
C ASN A 165 2.30 8.69 -11.96
N LEU A 166 3.27 9.24 -11.23
CA LEU A 166 4.33 8.45 -10.63
C LEU A 166 3.80 7.43 -9.62
N HIS A 167 2.78 7.81 -8.83
CA HIS A 167 2.13 6.93 -7.87
C HIS A 167 1.58 5.67 -8.54
N ALA A 168 0.78 5.81 -9.60
CA ALA A 168 0.20 4.69 -10.33
C ALA A 168 1.27 3.81 -11.02
N VAL A 169 2.44 4.36 -11.37
CA VAL A 169 3.57 3.57 -11.87
C VAL A 169 4.06 2.62 -10.79
N TRP A 170 4.24 3.11 -9.57
CA TRP A 170 4.72 2.29 -8.44
C TRP A 170 3.67 1.32 -7.91
N ASP A 171 2.42 1.74 -7.82
CA ASP A 171 1.35 0.87 -7.33
C ASP A 171 1.16 -0.36 -8.20
N SER A 172 1.11 -0.18 -9.51
CA SER A 172 0.66 -1.24 -10.40
C SER A 172 1.57 -1.46 -11.60
N ARG A 173 1.87 -0.42 -12.38
CA ARG A 173 2.44 -0.61 -13.71
C ARG A 173 3.83 -1.26 -13.70
N LEU A 174 4.64 -0.93 -12.69
CA LEU A 174 5.98 -1.50 -12.52
C LEU A 174 5.90 -3.00 -12.16
N ILE A 175 5.00 -3.36 -11.25
CA ILE A 175 4.76 -4.74 -10.81
C ILE A 175 4.11 -5.58 -11.92
N ASP A 176 3.06 -5.05 -12.55
CA ASP A 176 2.30 -5.74 -13.60
C ASP A 176 3.13 -5.91 -14.89
N SER A 177 4.24 -5.17 -15.05
CA SER A 177 5.17 -5.33 -16.17
C SER A 177 5.80 -6.73 -16.22
N ARG A 178 5.83 -7.46 -15.11
CA ARG A 178 6.24 -8.87 -15.07
C ARG A 178 5.29 -9.80 -15.83
N SER A 179 4.02 -9.39 -16.02
CA SER A 179 2.99 -10.20 -16.70
C SER A 179 2.82 -11.59 -16.08
N LEU A 180 2.94 -11.68 -14.74
CA LEU A 180 2.77 -12.90 -13.97
C LEU A 180 1.47 -12.83 -13.16
N PHE A 181 0.84 -13.98 -12.93
CA PHE A 181 -0.19 -14.08 -11.90
C PHE A 181 0.44 -13.91 -10.51
N TYR A 182 -0.30 -13.32 -9.55
CA TYR A 182 0.26 -13.02 -8.23
C TYR A 182 0.85 -14.25 -7.53
N THR A 183 0.25 -15.43 -7.66
CA THR A 183 0.75 -16.68 -7.08
C THR A 183 2.07 -17.13 -7.70
N GLU A 184 2.23 -16.95 -9.01
CA GLU A 184 3.48 -17.25 -9.70
C GLU A 184 4.56 -16.26 -9.28
N TYR A 185 4.21 -14.98 -9.22
CA TYR A 185 5.12 -13.91 -8.82
C TYR A 185 5.58 -14.08 -7.37
N ALA A 186 4.66 -14.32 -6.44
CA ALA A 186 5.00 -14.59 -5.04
C ALA A 186 5.98 -15.76 -4.91
N ARG A 187 5.72 -16.87 -5.62
CA ARG A 187 6.63 -18.04 -5.62
C ARG A 187 8.03 -17.71 -6.16
N TRP A 188 8.15 -16.82 -7.14
CA TRP A 188 9.43 -16.37 -7.63
C TRP A 188 10.16 -15.56 -6.56
N LEU A 189 9.49 -14.59 -5.97
CA LEU A 189 10.09 -13.74 -4.93
C LEU A 189 10.45 -14.53 -3.66
N ILE A 190 9.61 -15.48 -3.22
CA ILE A 190 9.90 -16.34 -2.07
C ILE A 190 11.21 -17.10 -2.27
N ARG A 191 11.47 -17.62 -3.46
CA ARG A 191 12.73 -18.35 -3.75
C ARG A 191 13.96 -17.45 -3.76
N GLU A 192 13.78 -16.14 -3.90
CA GLU A 192 14.87 -15.15 -3.87
C GLU A 192 15.14 -14.60 -2.46
N ILE A 193 14.29 -14.92 -1.48
CA ILE A 193 14.51 -14.52 -0.08
C ILE A 193 15.53 -15.46 0.54
N GLU A 194 16.75 -14.98 0.73
CA GLU A 194 17.77 -15.73 1.44
C GLU A 194 17.45 -15.76 2.95
N PRO A 195 17.87 -16.82 3.69
CA PRO A 195 17.66 -16.88 5.14
C PRO A 195 18.22 -15.66 5.89
N SER A 196 19.34 -15.11 5.42
CA SER A 196 19.94 -13.89 5.97
C SER A 196 19.04 -12.67 5.79
N ASP A 197 18.33 -12.56 4.66
CA ASP A 197 17.40 -11.48 4.37
C ASP A 197 16.17 -11.58 5.28
N ALA A 198 15.59 -12.77 5.39
CA ALA A 198 14.45 -13.02 6.27
C ALA A 198 14.78 -12.65 7.73
N ILE A 199 15.97 -13.01 8.23
CA ILE A 199 16.43 -12.63 9.57
C ILE A 199 16.59 -11.12 9.69
N ALA A 200 17.22 -10.46 8.71
CA ALA A 200 17.47 -9.02 8.74
C ALA A 200 16.18 -8.19 8.63
N TRP A 201 15.18 -8.68 7.90
CA TRP A 201 13.90 -8.00 7.71
C TRP A 201 12.88 -8.32 8.80
N TRP A 202 13.13 -9.30 9.66
CA TRP A 202 12.19 -9.73 10.71
C TRP A 202 12.06 -8.65 11.79
N THR A 203 11.26 -7.63 11.52
CA THR A 203 10.94 -6.56 12.45
C THR A 203 9.47 -6.17 12.35
N ALA A 204 8.84 -6.01 13.52
CA ALA A 204 7.45 -5.59 13.66
C ALA A 204 7.33 -4.08 14.03
N ASP A 205 8.37 -3.29 13.81
CA ASP A 205 8.37 -1.85 14.08
C ASP A 205 7.99 -1.06 12.81
N PRO A 206 6.77 -0.48 12.74
CA PRO A 206 6.31 0.25 11.58
C PRO A 206 7.13 1.53 11.29
N GLN A 207 7.79 2.12 12.28
CA GLN A 207 8.61 3.30 12.06
C GLN A 207 9.87 2.98 11.25
N VAL A 208 10.43 1.78 11.42
CA VAL A 208 11.53 1.29 10.58
C VAL A 208 11.09 1.18 9.13
N TRP A 209 9.89 0.64 8.87
CA TRP A 209 9.37 0.44 7.52
C TRP A 209 9.13 1.78 6.80
N VAL A 210 8.55 2.74 7.52
CA VAL A 210 8.32 4.10 7.01
C VAL A 210 9.65 4.81 6.73
N ALA A 211 10.63 4.72 7.64
CA ALA A 211 11.94 5.34 7.44
C ALA A 211 12.66 4.83 6.17
N GLU A 212 12.58 3.53 5.90
CA GLU A 212 13.11 2.96 4.65
C GLU A 212 12.32 3.41 3.43
N SER A 213 10.96 3.47 3.53
CA SER A 213 10.11 3.94 2.45
C SER A 213 10.41 5.38 2.09
N THR A 214 10.63 6.28 3.07
CA THR A 214 11.02 7.68 2.79
C THR A 214 12.38 7.77 2.10
N GLN A 215 13.36 6.98 2.54
CA GLN A 215 14.70 6.96 1.91
C GLN A 215 14.62 6.51 0.43
N ILE A 216 13.83 5.47 0.14
CA ILE A 216 13.63 5.00 -1.23
C ILE A 216 12.84 6.05 -2.04
N ARG A 217 11.75 6.60 -1.47
CA ARG A 217 10.93 7.64 -2.09
C ARG A 217 11.79 8.75 -2.68
N ASP A 218 12.76 9.24 -1.92
CA ASP A 218 13.58 10.38 -2.33
C ASP A 218 14.53 10.07 -3.51
N THR A 219 14.63 8.80 -3.91
CA THR A 219 15.48 8.34 -5.04
C THR A 219 14.72 7.98 -6.32
N ILE A 220 13.39 7.90 -6.26
CA ILE A 220 12.59 7.33 -7.36
C ILE A 220 11.88 8.37 -8.23
N TYR A 221 11.97 9.64 -7.87
CA TYR A 221 11.40 10.71 -8.67
C TYR A 221 12.17 10.89 -9.99
N PRO A 222 11.48 11.10 -11.11
CA PRO A 222 12.16 11.45 -12.34
C PRO A 222 12.86 12.82 -12.20
N THR A 223 13.89 13.05 -13.00
CA THR A 223 14.63 14.32 -12.97
C THR A 223 13.72 15.52 -13.20
N ALA A 224 13.88 16.57 -12.40
CA ALA A 224 12.99 17.74 -12.33
C ALA A 224 12.99 18.63 -13.59
N ASP A 225 13.90 18.41 -14.54
CA ASP A 225 14.04 19.19 -15.77
C ASP A 225 13.05 18.82 -16.88
N GLN A 226 12.26 17.75 -16.68
CA GLN A 226 11.31 17.25 -17.68
C GLN A 226 9.90 17.32 -17.15
N SER A 227 9.06 18.13 -17.80
CA SER A 227 7.62 18.10 -17.62
C SER A 227 7.04 16.85 -18.31
N ASN A 228 6.33 16.00 -17.54
CA ASN A 228 5.68 14.79 -18.05
C ASN A 228 6.65 13.80 -18.76
N PRO A 229 7.74 13.33 -18.08
CA PRO A 229 8.72 12.45 -18.68
C PRO A 229 8.12 11.10 -19.10
N ASN A 230 8.64 10.50 -20.15
CA ASN A 230 8.24 9.17 -20.60
C ASN A 230 9.10 8.11 -19.90
N LEU A 231 8.54 7.51 -18.84
CA LEU A 231 9.15 6.40 -18.14
C LEU A 231 8.94 5.11 -18.94
N GLY A 232 10.02 4.37 -19.16
CA GLY A 232 10.01 3.15 -19.97
C GLY A 232 11.04 2.15 -19.46
N TYR A 233 11.68 1.42 -20.38
CA TYR A 233 12.61 0.34 -20.03
C TYR A 233 13.76 0.75 -19.11
N ALA A 234 14.29 1.95 -19.23
CA ALA A 234 15.38 2.42 -18.37
C ALA A 234 14.89 2.55 -16.90
N TYR A 235 13.77 3.23 -16.70
CA TYR A 235 13.17 3.39 -15.38
C TYR A 235 12.74 2.04 -14.78
N GLN A 236 12.12 1.18 -15.59
CA GLN A 236 11.76 -0.17 -15.17
C GLN A 236 12.99 -0.97 -14.73
N TYR A 237 14.07 -0.95 -15.52
CA TYR A 237 15.31 -1.65 -15.20
C TYR A 237 15.95 -1.15 -13.90
N GLU A 238 15.91 0.15 -13.66
CA GLU A 238 16.47 0.79 -12.47
C GLU A 238 15.69 0.50 -11.20
N HIS A 239 14.35 0.47 -11.27
CA HIS A 239 13.50 0.50 -10.08
C HIS A 239 12.73 -0.79 -9.80
N LEU A 240 12.57 -1.71 -10.77
CA LEU A 240 11.79 -2.92 -10.56
C LEU A 240 12.36 -3.79 -9.43
N GLY A 241 13.69 -3.95 -9.36
CA GLY A 241 14.33 -4.70 -8.27
C GLY A 241 14.09 -4.08 -6.89
N THR A 242 14.00 -2.75 -6.80
CA THR A 242 13.65 -2.06 -5.56
C THR A 242 12.19 -2.32 -5.18
N ALA A 243 11.26 -2.27 -6.13
CA ALA A 243 9.86 -2.60 -5.89
C ALA A 243 9.70 -4.05 -5.42
N GLU A 244 10.36 -5.00 -6.06
CA GLU A 244 10.37 -6.42 -5.68
C GLU A 244 10.99 -6.65 -4.28
N MET A 245 12.04 -5.94 -3.95
CA MET A 245 12.61 -5.96 -2.60
C MET A 245 11.58 -5.48 -1.57
N ARG A 246 10.85 -4.39 -1.85
CA ARG A 246 9.81 -3.89 -0.94
C ARG A 246 8.64 -4.86 -0.79
N LEU A 247 8.25 -5.57 -1.83
CA LEU A 247 7.25 -6.65 -1.73
C LEU A 247 7.73 -7.79 -0.82
N LYS A 248 8.98 -8.25 -0.97
CA LYS A 248 9.58 -9.28 -0.12
C LYS A 248 9.65 -8.83 1.34
N GLN A 249 10.13 -7.62 1.59
CA GLN A 249 10.17 -7.03 2.93
C GLN A 249 8.77 -6.91 3.55
N GLY A 250 7.79 -6.43 2.78
CA GLY A 250 6.40 -6.32 3.21
C GLY A 250 5.83 -7.65 3.69
N GLY A 251 6.06 -8.73 2.93
CA GLY A 251 5.59 -10.07 3.29
C GLY A 251 6.25 -10.61 4.56
N ILE A 252 7.58 -10.56 4.66
CA ILE A 252 8.31 -11.03 5.87
C ILE A 252 7.91 -10.20 7.11
N ARG A 253 7.73 -8.90 6.97
CA ARG A 253 7.35 -8.01 8.07
C ARG A 253 5.89 -8.13 8.46
N LEU A 254 5.01 -8.40 7.50
CA LEU A 254 3.63 -8.76 7.81
C LEU A 254 3.58 -10.04 8.65
N ALA A 255 4.36 -11.06 8.29
CA ALA A 255 4.46 -12.28 9.09
C ALA A 255 4.97 -11.99 10.51
N ALA A 256 6.07 -11.24 10.64
CA ALA A 256 6.63 -10.85 11.94
C ALA A 256 5.63 -10.05 12.79
N TYR A 257 4.90 -9.13 12.15
CA TYR A 257 3.90 -8.30 12.84
C TYR A 257 2.71 -9.12 13.32
N LEU A 258 2.17 -10.01 12.48
CA LEU A 258 1.07 -10.91 12.85
C LEU A 258 1.48 -11.87 13.96
N ASP A 259 2.68 -12.46 13.90
CA ASP A 259 3.21 -13.30 14.97
C ASP A 259 3.27 -12.51 16.30
N GLN A 260 3.70 -11.25 16.27
CA GLN A 260 3.68 -10.39 17.46
C GLN A 260 2.27 -10.04 17.92
N VAL A 261 1.31 -9.82 17.01
CA VAL A 261 -0.10 -9.53 17.35
C VAL A 261 -0.69 -10.70 18.13
N PHE A 262 -0.44 -11.94 17.72
CA PHE A 262 -1.00 -13.16 18.31
C PHE A 262 -0.12 -13.82 19.38
N ALA A 263 1.11 -13.34 19.61
CA ALA A 263 2.00 -13.89 20.65
C ALA A 263 1.44 -13.70 22.07
N SER A 264 0.68 -12.65 22.28
CA SER A 264 0.20 -12.20 23.61
C SER A 264 -1.17 -12.79 24.01
N ASN A 265 -1.72 -13.71 23.20
CA ASN A 265 -3.02 -14.35 23.45
C ASN A 265 -2.87 -15.73 24.10
#